data_edad19e34d5dd8c7a42965e188cc9813
#
_entry.id   edad19e34d5dd8c7a42965e188cc9813
#
_cell.length_a   1.000
_cell.length_b   1.000
_cell.length_c   1.000
_cell.angle_alpha   90.00
_cell.angle_beta   90.00
_cell.angle_gamma   90.00
#
_symmetry.space_group_name_H-M   'P 1'
#
loop_
_entity.id
_entity.type
_entity.pdbx_description
1 polymer ?
#
loop_
_entity_poly.entity_id
_entity_poly.type
_entity_poly.pdbx_seq_one_letter_code
_entity_poly.pdbx_strand_id
1 'polypeptide(L)'
;SVPVDAAQTPTQSPAGIGRIAGGLALSILSAVMVWVSFPDRGGLYPLLLVAFVPMYVAAYRVLPRRLSAIPIFIVGSVYWFIIWSTAWGLLDGYHWVIFAIGIFFGLSCVLFGIFDRKFSERTGYKWFVVQLPLWWVAVDIIFQENLWDGTNGWLAYRFAGATPFIQPVSIVSTPVLTFLILMFNAGLALLVLKWIDTRWPLLSAVHVPRKIVVWSSVATFGFAAIWIASSLYIYTSLNAQLADADTVRVAAIQPSNSHMPATSFSGGQPIPTPAEDDVRRGLQQAELVRLTKEAVAQGAVMSVWPEETLNYDPRGPRGTWVSDLARETRTTIVTGFLGETPIAWPSRKAPNMAAVFGPTGELAGVTYKIHPVLAADEEWGGTTPQIFPTFNMPFGQLGVIICFDHDFPNSSARLQTLTGSQILANPAWDWSSISSVRWQSVVFRSVENRIPIVKGETGFDAVITDANGMVLERTDDKTENGEVNVRVAGVHLSPRDAPVTQLGGMWFGVLVLIAAVARYGWQVALWWRGR
;
A
#
# COMPACT_ATOMS: atom_id res chain seq x y z
N SER A 1 -66.91 18.45 -17.93
CA SER A 1 -65.64 18.51 -17.22
C SER A 1 -65.62 17.46 -16.13
N VAL A 2 -64.93 16.33 -16.42
CA VAL A 2 -64.68 15.28 -15.47
C VAL A 2 -63.31 15.61 -14.81
N PRO A 3 -63.18 15.59 -13.49
CA PRO A 3 -61.91 15.82 -12.86
C PRO A 3 -60.97 14.65 -13.15
N VAL A 4 -59.79 14.93 -13.67
CA VAL A 4 -58.69 13.95 -13.79
C VAL A 4 -58.21 13.64 -12.40
N ASP A 5 -58.49 12.44 -11.93
CA ASP A 5 -57.96 11.89 -10.69
C ASP A 5 -56.42 11.99 -10.68
N ALA A 6 -55.91 12.75 -9.75
CA ALA A 6 -54.48 12.81 -9.47
C ALA A 6 -54.01 11.39 -9.07
N ALA A 7 -53.28 10.74 -9.96
CA ALA A 7 -52.68 9.45 -9.71
C ALA A 7 -51.91 9.49 -8.39
N GLN A 8 -52.46 8.88 -7.37
CA GLN A 8 -51.83 8.71 -6.07
C GLN A 8 -50.50 7.98 -6.27
N THR A 9 -49.42 8.68 -6.04
CA THR A 9 -48.09 8.08 -5.94
C THR A 9 -48.15 7.01 -4.85
N PRO A 10 -47.83 5.74 -5.14
CA PRO A 10 -47.91 4.70 -4.13
C PRO A 10 -47.01 5.07 -2.95
N THR A 11 -47.63 5.38 -1.83
CA THR A 11 -46.93 5.57 -0.55
C THR A 11 -46.25 4.24 -0.21
N GLN A 12 -44.92 4.22 -0.30
CA GLN A 12 -44.16 3.08 0.14
C GLN A 12 -44.50 2.82 1.61
N SER A 13 -45.06 1.66 1.93
CA SER A 13 -45.27 1.23 3.30
C SER A 13 -43.93 1.33 4.07
N PRO A 14 -43.93 1.73 5.35
CA PRO A 14 -42.72 1.79 6.13
C PRO A 14 -42.01 0.44 6.03
N ALA A 15 -40.71 0.47 5.70
CA ALA A 15 -39.92 -0.76 5.57
C ALA A 15 -40.01 -1.52 6.88
N GLY A 16 -40.54 -2.72 6.84
CA GLY A 16 -40.64 -3.56 8.05
C GLY A 16 -39.25 -3.77 8.67
N ILE A 17 -39.21 -3.93 9.99
CA ILE A 17 -37.98 -4.16 10.78
C ILE A 17 -37.11 -5.23 10.14
N GLY A 18 -37.70 -6.31 9.60
CA GLY A 18 -36.99 -7.40 8.93
C GLY A 18 -36.18 -6.96 7.70
N ARG A 19 -36.68 -5.98 6.91
CA ARG A 19 -35.92 -5.44 5.77
C ARG A 19 -34.71 -4.62 6.21
N ILE A 20 -34.87 -3.83 7.27
CA ILE A 20 -33.75 -3.05 7.82
C ILE A 20 -32.70 -4.01 8.39
N ALA A 21 -33.11 -4.99 9.18
CA ALA A 21 -32.19 -6.01 9.73
C ALA A 21 -31.44 -6.79 8.64
N GLY A 22 -32.16 -7.22 7.56
CA GLY A 22 -31.54 -7.90 6.42
C GLY A 22 -30.53 -7.01 5.67
N GLY A 23 -30.84 -5.72 5.50
CA GLY A 23 -29.92 -4.76 4.87
C GLY A 23 -28.67 -4.51 5.72
N LEU A 24 -28.81 -4.42 7.04
CA LEU A 24 -27.67 -4.30 7.95
C LEU A 24 -26.83 -5.59 7.96
N ALA A 25 -27.45 -6.76 7.97
CA ALA A 25 -26.73 -8.04 7.90
C ALA A 25 -25.90 -8.17 6.62
N LEU A 26 -26.42 -7.77 5.46
CA LEU A 26 -25.66 -7.74 4.20
C LEU A 26 -24.53 -6.72 4.23
N SER A 27 -24.71 -5.57 4.88
CA SER A 27 -23.66 -4.56 5.04
C SER A 27 -22.52 -5.07 5.92
N ILE A 28 -22.87 -5.74 7.03
CA ILE A 28 -21.91 -6.38 7.92
C ILE A 28 -21.18 -7.53 7.20
N LEU A 29 -21.90 -8.34 6.40
CA LEU A 29 -21.27 -9.39 5.60
C LEU A 29 -20.20 -8.82 4.66
N SER A 30 -20.51 -7.73 3.94
CA SER A 30 -19.51 -7.03 3.11
C SER A 30 -18.31 -6.56 3.94
N ALA A 31 -18.54 -5.96 5.09
CA ALA A 31 -17.47 -5.47 5.96
C ALA A 31 -16.59 -6.62 6.48
N VAL A 32 -17.19 -7.76 6.85
CA VAL A 32 -16.47 -8.97 7.27
C VAL A 32 -15.64 -9.53 6.12
N MET A 33 -16.19 -9.60 4.90
CA MET A 33 -15.44 -10.07 3.72
C MET A 33 -14.24 -9.16 3.42
N VAL A 34 -14.39 -7.84 3.55
CA VAL A 34 -13.28 -6.89 3.45
C VAL A 34 -12.28 -7.12 4.58
N TRP A 35 -12.73 -7.28 5.83
CA TRP A 35 -11.88 -7.52 6.99
C TRP A 35 -10.98 -8.74 6.80
N VAL A 36 -11.54 -9.91 6.48
CA VAL A 36 -10.78 -11.16 6.34
C VAL A 36 -9.90 -11.22 5.09
N SER A 37 -10.03 -10.26 4.18
CA SER A 37 -9.17 -10.17 3.01
C SER A 37 -7.79 -9.56 3.30
N PHE A 38 -7.62 -8.91 4.46
CA PHE A 38 -6.33 -8.35 4.86
C PHE A 38 -5.39 -9.43 5.42
N PRO A 39 -4.06 -9.34 5.19
CA PRO A 39 -3.10 -10.39 5.54
C PRO A 39 -3.10 -10.76 7.01
N ASP A 40 -3.16 -9.76 7.89
CA ASP A 40 -3.17 -9.91 9.35
C ASP A 40 -4.53 -10.30 9.92
N ARG A 41 -5.58 -10.36 9.07
CA ARG A 41 -6.97 -10.64 9.45
C ARG A 41 -7.54 -11.92 8.81
N GLY A 42 -6.70 -12.69 8.12
CA GLY A 42 -7.11 -13.93 7.47
C GLY A 42 -6.49 -14.15 6.10
N GLY A 43 -6.06 -13.09 5.42
CA GLY A 43 -5.33 -13.15 4.15
C GLY A 43 -6.15 -13.65 2.95
N LEU A 44 -7.49 -13.69 3.05
CA LEU A 44 -8.37 -14.18 1.99
C LEU A 44 -8.62 -13.09 0.92
N TYR A 45 -7.56 -12.51 0.38
CA TYR A 45 -7.64 -11.41 -0.59
C TYR A 45 -8.54 -11.67 -1.81
N PRO A 46 -8.74 -12.91 -2.34
CA PRO A 46 -9.64 -13.12 -3.45
C PRO A 46 -11.10 -12.75 -3.15
N LEU A 47 -11.49 -12.73 -1.87
CA LEU A 47 -12.82 -12.26 -1.46
C LEU A 47 -13.09 -10.80 -1.85
N LEU A 48 -12.04 -9.98 -2.00
CA LEU A 48 -12.19 -8.60 -2.47
C LEU A 48 -12.87 -8.49 -3.84
N LEU A 49 -12.81 -9.53 -4.67
CA LEU A 49 -13.49 -9.55 -5.97
C LEU A 49 -15.01 -9.61 -5.86
N VAL A 50 -15.55 -9.96 -4.68
CA VAL A 50 -17.00 -10.10 -4.44
C VAL A 50 -17.46 -9.40 -3.15
N ALA A 51 -16.54 -8.86 -2.35
CA ALA A 51 -16.81 -8.34 -1.01
C ALA A 51 -17.82 -7.19 -0.97
N PHE A 52 -17.90 -6.37 -2.02
CA PHE A 52 -18.81 -5.23 -2.10
C PHE A 52 -20.18 -5.59 -2.67
N VAL A 53 -20.39 -6.81 -3.18
CA VAL A 53 -21.68 -7.24 -3.76
C VAL A 53 -22.82 -7.20 -2.73
N PRO A 54 -22.68 -7.77 -1.49
CA PRO A 54 -23.75 -7.67 -0.50
C PRO A 54 -24.08 -6.23 -0.10
N MET A 55 -23.08 -5.33 -0.05
CA MET A 55 -23.27 -3.90 0.20
C MET A 55 -24.17 -3.26 -0.87
N TYR A 56 -23.92 -3.55 -2.16
CA TYR A 56 -24.77 -3.05 -3.25
C TYR A 56 -26.20 -3.58 -3.15
N VAL A 57 -26.37 -4.87 -2.86
CA VAL A 57 -27.71 -5.46 -2.68
C VAL A 57 -28.46 -4.77 -1.54
N ALA A 58 -27.79 -4.57 -0.41
CA ALA A 58 -28.34 -3.84 0.73
C ALA A 58 -28.79 -2.42 0.33
N ALA A 59 -27.88 -1.66 -0.31
CA ALA A 59 -28.12 -0.26 -0.67
C ALA A 59 -29.24 -0.08 -1.70
N TYR A 60 -29.36 -0.99 -2.68
CA TYR A 60 -30.22 -0.78 -3.83
C TYR A 60 -31.56 -1.54 -3.79
N ARG A 61 -31.66 -2.64 -3.02
CA ARG A 61 -32.89 -3.48 -3.02
C ARG A 61 -33.47 -3.72 -1.64
N VAL A 62 -32.63 -3.87 -0.62
CA VAL A 62 -33.11 -4.24 0.71
C VAL A 62 -33.47 -3.01 1.55
N LEU A 63 -32.56 -2.04 1.69
CA LEU A 63 -32.81 -0.84 2.46
C LEU A 63 -33.70 0.18 1.72
N PRO A 64 -34.53 0.94 2.46
CA PRO A 64 -35.23 2.07 1.88
C PRO A 64 -34.24 3.14 1.38
N ARG A 65 -34.63 3.94 0.38
CA ARG A 65 -33.74 4.94 -0.24
C ARG A 65 -33.05 5.87 0.76
N ARG A 66 -33.73 6.29 1.81
CA ARG A 66 -33.19 7.18 2.86
C ARG A 66 -32.04 6.55 3.66
N LEU A 67 -31.94 5.23 3.66
CA LEU A 67 -30.92 4.47 4.37
C LEU A 67 -29.87 3.86 3.43
N SER A 68 -29.90 4.19 2.14
CA SER A 68 -29.03 3.58 1.12
C SER A 68 -27.53 3.90 1.30
N ALA A 69 -27.18 4.92 2.09
CA ALA A 69 -25.80 5.25 2.41
C ALA A 69 -25.22 4.45 3.59
N ILE A 70 -26.07 3.77 4.38
CA ILE A 70 -25.60 3.00 5.55
C ILE A 70 -24.62 1.88 5.15
N PRO A 71 -24.85 1.08 4.09
CA PRO A 71 -23.93 0.03 3.72
C PRO A 71 -22.51 0.51 3.43
N ILE A 72 -22.36 1.57 2.64
CA ILE A 72 -21.02 2.12 2.33
C ILE A 72 -20.38 2.80 3.55
N PHE A 73 -21.18 3.37 4.46
CA PHE A 73 -20.68 3.87 5.74
C PHE A 73 -20.06 2.75 6.57
N ILE A 74 -20.76 1.61 6.73
CA ILE A 74 -20.27 0.47 7.52
C ILE A 74 -18.98 -0.10 6.89
N VAL A 75 -19.01 -0.36 5.58
CA VAL A 75 -17.85 -0.94 4.87
C VAL A 75 -16.67 0.03 4.88
N GLY A 76 -16.91 1.31 4.64
CA GLY A 76 -15.89 2.34 4.66
C GLY A 76 -15.29 2.55 6.04
N SER A 77 -16.11 2.55 7.11
CA SER A 77 -15.63 2.66 8.49
C SER A 77 -14.73 1.48 8.86
N VAL A 78 -15.12 0.25 8.51
CA VAL A 78 -14.31 -0.95 8.77
C VAL A 78 -13.03 -0.93 7.96
N TYR A 79 -13.09 -0.55 6.68
CA TYR A 79 -11.91 -0.44 5.83
C TYR A 79 -10.89 0.54 6.40
N TRP A 80 -11.29 1.76 6.70
CA TRP A 80 -10.41 2.78 7.25
C TRP A 80 -9.93 2.45 8.66
N PHE A 81 -10.77 1.79 9.48
CA PHE A 81 -10.32 1.27 10.76
C PHE A 81 -9.19 0.26 10.60
N ILE A 82 -9.27 -0.67 9.63
CA ILE A 82 -8.20 -1.64 9.37
C ILE A 82 -6.92 -0.92 8.98
N ILE A 83 -6.99 0.04 8.06
CA ILE A 83 -5.82 0.81 7.62
C ILE A 83 -5.16 1.51 8.79
N TRP A 84 -5.91 2.27 9.58
CA TRP A 84 -5.36 3.02 10.71
C TRP A 84 -5.00 2.15 11.91
N SER A 85 -5.52 0.91 11.99
CA SER A 85 -5.10 -0.05 13.01
C SER A 85 -3.62 -0.47 12.85
N THR A 86 -3.02 -0.24 11.70
CA THR A 86 -1.57 -0.40 11.49
C THR A 86 -0.76 0.60 12.32
N ALA A 87 -1.33 1.73 12.71
CA ALA A 87 -0.72 2.71 13.61
C ALA A 87 -0.91 2.37 15.11
N TRP A 88 -1.44 1.19 15.46
CA TRP A 88 -1.75 0.81 16.84
C TRP A 88 -0.54 0.94 17.78
N GLY A 89 0.63 0.49 17.33
CA GLY A 89 1.86 0.60 18.09
C GLY A 89 2.43 2.04 18.20
N LEU A 90 1.97 2.98 17.37
CA LEU A 90 2.38 4.38 17.44
C LEU A 90 1.52 5.21 18.40
N LEU A 91 0.28 4.80 18.63
CA LEU A 91 -0.74 5.57 19.37
C LEU A 91 -0.99 4.98 20.76
N ASP A 92 0.07 4.59 21.46
CA ASP A 92 -0.07 4.02 22.81
C ASP A 92 -0.80 4.99 23.75
N GLY A 93 -1.85 4.48 24.42
CA GLY A 93 -2.76 5.29 25.23
C GLY A 93 -3.83 6.09 24.47
N TYR A 94 -3.76 6.18 23.13
CA TYR A 94 -4.69 6.94 22.29
C TYR A 94 -5.41 6.10 21.23
N HIS A 95 -5.54 4.79 21.45
CA HIS A 95 -6.15 3.85 20.48
C HIS A 95 -7.58 4.23 20.05
N TRP A 96 -8.33 4.96 20.88
CA TRP A 96 -9.66 5.49 20.52
C TRP A 96 -9.62 6.41 19.28
N VAL A 97 -8.47 7.05 19.00
CA VAL A 97 -8.27 7.90 17.82
C VAL A 97 -8.43 7.08 16.55
N ILE A 98 -7.96 5.83 16.52
CA ILE A 98 -8.08 4.91 15.39
C ILE A 98 -9.56 4.65 15.07
N PHE A 99 -10.39 4.43 16.10
CA PHE A 99 -11.83 4.25 15.91
C PHE A 99 -12.49 5.54 15.40
N ALA A 100 -12.11 6.69 15.97
CA ALA A 100 -12.64 7.98 15.55
C ALA A 100 -12.29 8.28 14.08
N ILE A 101 -11.07 7.99 13.65
CA ILE A 101 -10.63 8.13 12.27
C ILE A 101 -11.41 7.19 11.34
N GLY A 102 -11.56 5.92 11.70
CA GLY A 102 -12.36 4.96 10.93
C GLY A 102 -13.80 5.45 10.70
N ILE A 103 -14.45 5.97 11.75
CA ILE A 103 -15.79 6.55 11.66
C ILE A 103 -15.79 7.83 10.81
N PHE A 104 -14.81 8.72 10.98
CA PHE A 104 -14.69 9.97 10.23
C PHE A 104 -14.59 9.72 8.73
N PHE A 105 -13.68 8.82 8.32
CA PHE A 105 -13.56 8.45 6.91
C PHE A 105 -14.77 7.66 6.42
N GLY A 106 -15.38 6.82 7.24
CA GLY A 106 -16.65 6.18 6.94
C GLY A 106 -17.76 7.20 6.66
N LEU A 107 -17.83 8.30 7.43
CA LEU A 107 -18.77 9.40 7.18
C LEU A 107 -18.50 10.09 5.84
N SER A 108 -17.24 10.21 5.39
CA SER A 108 -16.95 10.73 4.05
C SER A 108 -17.59 9.87 2.94
N CYS A 109 -17.65 8.56 3.15
CA CYS A 109 -18.31 7.62 2.25
C CYS A 109 -19.83 7.85 2.16
N VAL A 110 -20.46 8.42 3.20
CA VAL A 110 -21.91 8.74 3.20
C VAL A 110 -22.26 9.73 2.09
N LEU A 111 -21.40 10.70 1.83
CA LEU A 111 -21.62 11.67 0.74
C LEU A 111 -21.75 10.94 -0.60
N PHE A 112 -20.87 9.97 -0.86
CA PHE A 112 -21.00 9.11 -2.03
C PHE A 112 -22.33 8.33 -2.00
N GLY A 113 -22.63 7.64 -0.90
CA GLY A 113 -23.81 6.78 -0.76
C GLY A 113 -25.14 7.51 -0.91
N ILE A 114 -25.23 8.79 -0.48
CA ILE A 114 -26.44 9.61 -0.65
C ILE A 114 -26.75 9.86 -2.14
N PHE A 115 -25.71 10.11 -2.94
CA PHE A 115 -25.88 10.44 -4.36
C PHE A 115 -25.88 9.21 -5.26
N ASP A 116 -25.18 8.16 -4.91
CA ASP A 116 -24.91 6.99 -5.75
C ASP A 116 -26.19 6.32 -6.26
N ARG A 117 -27.08 5.89 -5.36
CA ARG A 117 -28.35 5.25 -5.75
C ARG A 117 -29.24 6.19 -6.55
N LYS A 118 -29.37 7.46 -6.12
CA LYS A 118 -30.21 8.45 -6.81
C LYS A 118 -29.71 8.73 -8.23
N PHE A 119 -28.41 8.82 -8.41
CA PHE A 119 -27.81 9.04 -9.73
C PHE A 119 -27.98 7.81 -10.62
N SER A 120 -27.74 6.60 -10.10
CA SER A 120 -27.95 5.35 -10.84
C SER A 120 -29.38 5.20 -11.33
N GLU A 121 -30.36 5.40 -10.44
CA GLU A 121 -31.77 5.28 -10.80
C GLU A 121 -32.20 6.35 -11.83
N ARG A 122 -31.70 7.60 -11.72
CA ARG A 122 -32.00 8.68 -12.70
C ARG A 122 -31.34 8.48 -14.06
N THR A 123 -30.15 7.88 -14.09
CA THR A 123 -29.41 7.61 -15.33
C THR A 123 -29.72 6.24 -15.94
N GLY A 124 -30.67 5.49 -15.36
CA GLY A 124 -31.02 4.15 -15.80
C GLY A 124 -29.84 3.18 -15.66
N TYR A 125 -29.06 3.31 -14.61
CA TYR A 125 -27.87 2.48 -14.28
C TYR A 125 -26.70 2.54 -15.28
N LYS A 126 -26.69 3.52 -16.21
CA LYS A 126 -25.64 3.61 -17.24
C LYS A 126 -24.21 3.73 -16.68
N TRP A 127 -24.09 4.36 -15.52
CA TRP A 127 -22.80 4.64 -14.88
C TRP A 127 -22.49 3.74 -13.67
N PHE A 128 -23.40 2.81 -13.36
CA PHE A 128 -23.36 2.03 -12.12
C PHE A 128 -21.99 1.35 -11.87
N VAL A 129 -21.43 0.69 -12.89
CA VAL A 129 -20.19 -0.09 -12.74
C VAL A 129 -18.92 0.76 -12.57
N VAL A 130 -18.99 2.05 -12.84
CA VAL A 130 -17.83 2.95 -12.70
C VAL A 130 -17.96 3.96 -11.56
N GLN A 131 -19.10 4.05 -10.89
CA GLN A 131 -19.35 5.08 -9.87
C GLN A 131 -18.42 4.92 -8.66
N LEU A 132 -18.47 3.77 -7.99
CA LEU A 132 -17.64 3.50 -6.84
C LEU A 132 -16.14 3.46 -7.22
N PRO A 133 -15.74 2.78 -8.32
CA PRO A 133 -14.35 2.84 -8.77
C PRO A 133 -13.81 4.25 -8.96
N LEU A 134 -14.56 5.12 -9.65
CA LEU A 134 -14.14 6.52 -9.88
C LEU A 134 -13.99 7.29 -8.57
N TRP A 135 -14.97 7.14 -7.68
CA TRP A 135 -14.93 7.84 -6.40
C TRP A 135 -13.78 7.34 -5.52
N TRP A 136 -13.61 6.02 -5.41
CA TRP A 136 -12.59 5.42 -4.54
C TRP A 136 -11.18 5.76 -4.99
N VAL A 137 -10.89 5.56 -6.27
CA VAL A 137 -9.58 5.87 -6.84
C VAL A 137 -9.28 7.38 -6.77
N ALA A 138 -10.29 8.25 -6.92
CA ALA A 138 -10.10 9.68 -6.73
C ALA A 138 -9.72 10.02 -5.28
N VAL A 139 -10.31 9.35 -4.31
CA VAL A 139 -9.94 9.49 -2.88
C VAL A 139 -8.52 8.98 -2.64
N ASP A 140 -8.18 7.78 -3.13
CA ASP A 140 -6.84 7.21 -3.00
C ASP A 140 -5.76 8.16 -3.54
N ILE A 141 -6.01 8.81 -4.69
CA ILE A 141 -5.06 9.73 -5.31
C ILE A 141 -4.92 11.04 -4.51
N ILE A 142 -6.02 11.58 -3.99
CA ILE A 142 -5.96 12.78 -3.17
C ILE A 142 -5.14 12.55 -1.90
N PHE A 143 -5.24 11.34 -1.33
CA PHE A 143 -4.57 11.00 -0.08
C PHE A 143 -3.16 10.41 -0.25
N GLN A 144 -2.78 9.93 -1.44
CA GLN A 144 -1.50 9.23 -1.63
C GLN A 144 -0.25 10.07 -1.37
N GLU A 145 -0.33 11.38 -1.59
CA GLU A 145 0.76 12.32 -1.29
C GLU A 145 0.67 12.87 0.14
N ASN A 146 -0.26 12.31 0.94
CA ASN A 146 -0.37 12.67 2.33
C ASN A 146 0.77 12.03 3.13
N LEU A 147 1.55 12.86 3.81
CA LEU A 147 2.69 12.45 4.64
C LEU A 147 2.31 11.56 5.83
N TRP A 148 1.02 11.45 6.17
CA TRP A 148 0.55 10.65 7.30
C TRP A 148 0.39 9.17 6.98
N ASP A 149 0.03 8.81 5.76
CA ASP A 149 -0.38 7.46 5.40
C ASP A 149 0.24 6.95 4.10
N GLY A 150 0.66 7.84 3.21
CA GLY A 150 1.14 7.46 1.87
C GLY A 150 0.12 6.60 1.15
N THR A 151 0.56 5.50 0.57
CA THR A 151 -0.32 4.56 -0.16
C THR A 151 -0.66 3.29 0.62
N ASN A 152 -0.35 3.22 1.92
CA ASN A 152 -0.55 2.02 2.75
C ASN A 152 -1.98 1.46 2.68
N GLY A 153 -2.97 2.33 2.54
CA GLY A 153 -4.39 2.00 2.43
C GLY A 153 -4.86 1.47 1.08
N TRP A 154 -4.05 1.36 0.06
CA TRP A 154 -4.54 1.00 -1.27
C TRP A 154 -5.07 -0.44 -1.34
N LEU A 155 -6.32 -0.56 -1.83
CA LEU A 155 -7.02 -1.85 -1.94
C LEU A 155 -6.25 -2.85 -2.82
N ALA A 156 -5.61 -2.37 -3.88
CA ALA A 156 -4.82 -3.17 -4.80
C ALA A 156 -3.68 -3.94 -4.12
N TYR A 157 -3.09 -3.40 -3.05
CA TYR A 157 -1.96 -4.03 -2.36
C TYR A 157 -2.28 -5.40 -1.78
N ARG A 158 -3.55 -5.68 -1.49
CA ARG A 158 -3.99 -7.00 -1.01
C ARG A 158 -3.66 -8.12 -2.01
N PHE A 159 -3.46 -7.77 -3.29
CA PHE A 159 -3.08 -8.71 -4.35
C PHE A 159 -1.56 -8.89 -4.52
N ALA A 160 -0.73 -8.37 -3.62
CA ALA A 160 0.73 -8.50 -3.69
C ALA A 160 1.21 -9.97 -3.76
N GLY A 161 0.49 -10.90 -3.11
CA GLY A 161 0.78 -12.34 -3.21
C GLY A 161 0.41 -12.97 -4.55
N ALA A 162 -0.31 -12.26 -5.42
CA ALA A 162 -0.72 -12.73 -6.75
C ALA A 162 0.13 -12.08 -7.86
N THR A 163 1.44 -12.18 -7.77
CA THR A 163 2.39 -11.48 -8.66
C THR A 163 2.11 -11.65 -10.16
N PRO A 164 1.71 -12.84 -10.69
CA PRO A 164 1.33 -12.94 -12.09
C PRO A 164 0.11 -12.08 -12.46
N PHE A 165 -0.78 -11.77 -11.50
CA PHE A 165 -2.01 -11.00 -11.75
C PHE A 165 -1.79 -9.49 -11.73
N ILE A 166 -0.81 -8.99 -10.99
CA ILE A 166 -0.59 -7.54 -10.81
C ILE A 166 0.29 -6.90 -11.90
N GLN A 167 0.78 -7.66 -12.86
CA GLN A 167 1.77 -7.21 -13.85
C GLN A 167 1.42 -5.94 -14.64
N PRO A 168 0.15 -5.71 -15.06
CA PRO A 168 -0.20 -4.51 -15.81
C PRO A 168 0.00 -3.20 -15.05
N VAL A 169 0.20 -3.22 -13.71
CA VAL A 169 0.50 -2.00 -12.96
C VAL A 169 1.80 -1.34 -13.40
N SER A 170 2.73 -2.08 -14.00
CA SER A 170 3.95 -1.52 -14.62
C SER A 170 3.68 -0.65 -15.86
N ILE A 171 2.48 -0.75 -16.44
CA ILE A 171 2.06 0.05 -17.59
C ILE A 171 1.07 1.14 -17.18
N VAL A 172 0.06 0.77 -16.39
CA VAL A 172 -1.09 1.64 -16.11
C VAL A 172 -1.19 2.11 -14.66
N SER A 173 -0.26 1.73 -13.79
CA SER A 173 -0.17 2.03 -12.36
C SER A 173 -1.17 1.28 -11.46
N THR A 174 -0.87 1.26 -10.16
CA THR A 174 -1.63 0.55 -9.11
C THR A 174 -3.10 0.98 -8.97
N PRO A 175 -3.46 2.27 -9.09
CA PRO A 175 -4.87 2.70 -9.01
C PRO A 175 -5.80 2.01 -10.02
N VAL A 176 -5.28 1.59 -11.19
CA VAL A 176 -6.09 0.87 -12.18
C VAL A 176 -6.51 -0.51 -11.69
N LEU A 177 -5.68 -1.17 -10.89
CA LEU A 177 -6.05 -2.45 -10.27
C LEU A 177 -7.16 -2.25 -9.22
N THR A 178 -7.07 -1.20 -8.39
CA THR A 178 -8.18 -0.82 -7.48
C THR A 178 -9.47 -0.56 -8.27
N PHE A 179 -9.37 0.17 -9.38
CA PHE A 179 -10.51 0.43 -10.26
C PHE A 179 -11.11 -0.88 -10.80
N LEU A 180 -10.29 -1.81 -11.30
CA LEU A 180 -10.73 -3.11 -11.81
C LEU A 180 -11.45 -3.93 -10.73
N ILE A 181 -10.88 -4.05 -9.52
CA ILE A 181 -11.47 -4.81 -8.41
C ILE A 181 -12.87 -4.27 -8.08
N LEU A 182 -13.02 -2.96 -7.94
CA LEU A 182 -14.30 -2.34 -7.61
C LEU A 182 -15.29 -2.39 -8.77
N MET A 183 -14.82 -2.23 -10.02
CA MET A 183 -15.65 -2.37 -11.22
C MET A 183 -16.17 -3.81 -11.36
N PHE A 184 -15.34 -4.81 -11.06
CA PHE A 184 -15.73 -6.21 -11.09
C PHE A 184 -16.84 -6.50 -10.06
N ASN A 185 -16.69 -6.00 -8.83
CA ASN A 185 -17.76 -6.07 -7.81
C ASN A 185 -19.06 -5.43 -8.28
N ALA A 186 -18.98 -4.23 -8.85
CA ALA A 186 -20.17 -3.52 -9.36
C ALA A 186 -20.84 -4.27 -10.52
N GLY A 187 -20.05 -4.88 -11.42
CA GLY A 187 -20.55 -5.72 -12.50
C GLY A 187 -21.32 -6.94 -11.99
N LEU A 188 -20.74 -7.67 -11.04
CA LEU A 188 -21.43 -8.79 -10.37
C LEU A 188 -22.68 -8.31 -9.63
N ALA A 189 -22.58 -7.21 -8.90
CA ALA A 189 -23.73 -6.63 -8.20
C ALA A 189 -24.86 -6.30 -9.18
N LEU A 190 -24.54 -5.74 -10.35
CA LEU A 190 -25.54 -5.41 -11.37
C LEU A 190 -26.30 -6.67 -11.87
N LEU A 191 -25.60 -7.79 -12.05
CA LEU A 191 -26.21 -9.07 -12.39
C LEU A 191 -27.13 -9.56 -11.28
N VAL A 192 -26.71 -9.50 -10.02
CA VAL A 192 -27.49 -9.88 -8.85
C VAL A 192 -28.73 -8.98 -8.72
N LEU A 193 -28.56 -7.65 -8.88
CA LEU A 193 -29.69 -6.71 -8.83
C LEU A 193 -30.71 -7.02 -9.94
N LYS A 194 -30.26 -7.35 -11.15
CA LYS A 194 -31.14 -7.74 -12.25
C LYS A 194 -31.89 -9.05 -11.96
N TRP A 195 -31.21 -10.03 -11.38
CA TRP A 195 -31.81 -11.29 -10.96
C TRP A 195 -32.91 -11.04 -9.90
N ILE A 196 -32.62 -10.20 -8.89
CA ILE A 196 -33.58 -9.79 -7.86
C ILE A 196 -34.79 -9.09 -8.51
N ASP A 197 -34.57 -8.15 -9.44
CA ASP A 197 -35.64 -7.44 -10.15
C ASP A 197 -36.58 -8.39 -10.92
N THR A 198 -36.00 -9.49 -11.43
CA THR A 198 -36.78 -10.50 -12.14
C THR A 198 -37.59 -11.39 -11.20
N ARG A 199 -37.00 -11.75 -10.04
CA ARG A 199 -37.60 -12.69 -9.08
C ARG A 199 -38.58 -12.01 -8.12
N TRP A 200 -38.28 -10.76 -7.74
CA TRP A 200 -39.07 -9.96 -6.78
C TRP A 200 -39.27 -8.51 -7.29
N PRO A 201 -40.09 -8.30 -8.33
CA PRO A 201 -40.20 -6.99 -8.98
C PRO A 201 -40.71 -5.89 -8.06
N LEU A 202 -41.44 -6.22 -7.01
CA LEU A 202 -41.99 -5.25 -6.06
C LEU A 202 -40.97 -4.67 -5.08
N LEU A 203 -39.74 -5.22 -5.01
CA LEU A 203 -38.72 -4.71 -4.10
C LEU A 203 -38.15 -3.33 -4.51
N SER A 204 -38.25 -2.95 -5.79
CA SER A 204 -37.75 -1.68 -6.29
C SER A 204 -38.69 -1.09 -7.33
N ALA A 205 -38.90 0.23 -7.26
CA ALA A 205 -39.65 0.96 -8.28
C ALA A 205 -38.84 1.19 -9.58
N VAL A 206 -37.52 1.09 -9.52
CA VAL A 206 -36.64 1.29 -10.68
C VAL A 206 -35.79 0.03 -10.89
N HIS A 207 -36.03 -0.64 -12.01
CA HIS A 207 -35.38 -1.88 -12.38
C HIS A 207 -34.16 -1.63 -13.27
N VAL A 208 -33.18 -2.55 -13.20
CA VAL A 208 -32.01 -2.53 -14.08
C VAL A 208 -32.42 -2.92 -15.51
N PRO A 209 -32.20 -2.06 -16.53
CA PRO A 209 -32.54 -2.39 -17.92
C PRO A 209 -31.62 -3.52 -18.46
N ARG A 210 -32.20 -4.50 -19.16
CA ARG A 210 -31.45 -5.64 -19.74
C ARG A 210 -30.28 -5.19 -20.62
N LYS A 211 -30.45 -4.15 -21.44
CA LYS A 211 -29.41 -3.60 -22.30
C LYS A 211 -28.21 -3.10 -21.50
N ILE A 212 -28.45 -2.45 -20.35
CA ILE A 212 -27.39 -1.96 -19.48
C ILE A 212 -26.64 -3.12 -18.84
N VAL A 213 -27.34 -4.16 -18.39
CA VAL A 213 -26.67 -5.36 -17.86
C VAL A 213 -25.71 -5.95 -18.90
N VAL A 214 -26.17 -6.15 -20.14
CA VAL A 214 -25.32 -6.72 -21.20
C VAL A 214 -24.08 -5.85 -21.44
N TRP A 215 -24.24 -4.55 -21.69
CA TRP A 215 -23.09 -3.68 -21.98
C TRP A 215 -22.15 -3.51 -20.79
N SER A 216 -22.68 -3.39 -19.59
CA SER A 216 -21.87 -3.31 -18.37
C SER A 216 -21.11 -4.62 -18.11
N SER A 217 -21.75 -5.77 -18.36
CA SER A 217 -21.06 -7.08 -18.25
C SER A 217 -19.95 -7.22 -19.29
N VAL A 218 -20.21 -6.85 -20.56
CA VAL A 218 -19.18 -6.86 -21.61
C VAL A 218 -18.01 -5.96 -21.22
N ALA A 219 -18.28 -4.74 -20.73
CA ALA A 219 -17.22 -3.82 -20.30
C ALA A 219 -16.44 -4.37 -19.11
N THR A 220 -17.12 -4.85 -18.08
CA THR A 220 -16.49 -5.33 -16.84
C THR A 220 -15.65 -6.59 -17.07
N PHE A 221 -16.28 -7.62 -17.64
CA PHE A 221 -15.62 -8.91 -17.83
C PHE A 221 -14.62 -8.87 -19.00
N GLY A 222 -14.87 -8.04 -20.01
CA GLY A 222 -13.90 -7.76 -21.08
C GLY A 222 -12.65 -7.08 -20.54
N PHE A 223 -12.80 -6.07 -19.67
CA PHE A 223 -11.66 -5.44 -19.02
C PHE A 223 -10.88 -6.42 -18.12
N ALA A 224 -11.59 -7.24 -17.32
CA ALA A 224 -10.94 -8.28 -16.52
C ALA A 224 -10.20 -9.31 -17.38
N ALA A 225 -10.77 -9.73 -18.52
CA ALA A 225 -10.13 -10.67 -19.42
C ALA A 225 -8.87 -10.07 -20.08
N ILE A 226 -8.92 -8.81 -20.51
CA ILE A 226 -7.75 -8.08 -21.05
C ILE A 226 -6.68 -7.96 -19.96
N TRP A 227 -7.07 -7.63 -18.73
CA TRP A 227 -6.15 -7.56 -17.59
C TRP A 227 -5.42 -8.88 -17.38
N ILE A 228 -6.15 -9.98 -17.29
CA ILE A 228 -5.57 -11.33 -17.08
C ILE A 228 -4.64 -11.71 -18.23
N ALA A 229 -5.07 -11.51 -19.48
CA ALA A 229 -4.26 -11.82 -20.65
C ALA A 229 -2.96 -10.99 -20.67
N SER A 230 -3.06 -9.69 -20.40
CA SER A 230 -1.91 -8.80 -20.29
C SER A 230 -0.99 -9.20 -19.13
N SER A 231 -1.55 -9.58 -18.00
CA SER A 231 -0.81 -10.05 -16.82
C SER A 231 0.05 -11.26 -17.15
N LEU A 232 -0.55 -12.28 -17.74
CA LEU A 232 0.16 -13.51 -18.13
C LEU A 232 1.23 -13.24 -19.17
N TYR A 233 0.91 -12.44 -20.19
CA TYR A 233 1.87 -12.07 -21.23
C TYR A 233 3.09 -11.34 -20.67
N ILE A 234 2.87 -10.31 -19.85
CA ILE A 234 3.95 -9.52 -19.26
C ILE A 234 4.81 -10.39 -18.33
N TYR A 235 4.16 -11.17 -17.46
CA TYR A 235 4.85 -12.04 -16.51
C TYR A 235 5.75 -13.07 -17.22
N THR A 236 5.21 -13.78 -18.19
CA THR A 236 5.97 -14.81 -18.93
C THR A 236 7.07 -14.21 -19.79
N SER A 237 6.80 -13.07 -20.45
CA SER A 237 7.77 -12.37 -21.29
C SER A 237 8.96 -11.86 -20.48
N LEU A 238 8.72 -11.28 -19.28
CA LEU A 238 9.81 -10.80 -18.44
C LEU A 238 10.62 -11.97 -17.85
N ASN A 239 9.96 -13.03 -17.40
CA ASN A 239 10.67 -14.22 -16.92
C ASN A 239 11.55 -14.85 -17.99
N ALA A 240 11.08 -14.90 -19.25
CA ALA A 240 11.88 -15.38 -20.36
C ALA A 240 13.09 -14.48 -20.66
N GLN A 241 12.94 -13.17 -20.50
CA GLN A 241 14.04 -12.22 -20.67
C GLN A 241 15.09 -12.31 -19.56
N LEU A 242 14.67 -12.63 -18.33
CA LEU A 242 15.55 -12.75 -17.18
C LEU A 242 16.19 -14.14 -17.03
N ALA A 243 15.69 -15.15 -17.72
CA ALA A 243 16.15 -16.54 -17.58
C ALA A 243 17.66 -16.72 -17.81
N ASP A 244 18.23 -15.95 -18.75
CA ASP A 244 19.65 -16.00 -19.11
C ASP A 244 20.47 -14.83 -18.50
N ALA A 245 19.85 -13.97 -17.68
CA ALA A 245 20.53 -12.84 -17.08
C ALA A 245 21.31 -13.28 -15.82
N ASP A 246 22.46 -12.63 -15.59
CA ASP A 246 23.25 -12.87 -14.39
C ASP A 246 22.45 -12.54 -13.12
N THR A 247 22.66 -13.34 -12.09
CA THR A 247 22.07 -13.12 -10.76
C THR A 247 23.08 -12.53 -9.80
N VAL A 248 22.62 -11.58 -9.00
CA VAL A 248 23.38 -11.00 -7.88
C VAL A 248 22.80 -11.55 -6.59
N ARG A 249 23.62 -12.20 -5.76
CA ARG A 249 23.17 -12.65 -4.43
C ARG A 249 23.21 -11.51 -3.45
N VAL A 250 22.08 -11.25 -2.82
CA VAL A 250 21.88 -10.12 -1.89
C VAL A 250 21.25 -10.59 -0.60
N ALA A 251 21.50 -9.85 0.48
CA ALA A 251 20.98 -10.19 1.79
C ALA A 251 20.15 -9.05 2.40
N ALA A 252 19.00 -9.40 2.95
CA ALA A 252 18.23 -8.58 3.87
C ALA A 252 18.56 -9.03 5.31
N ILE A 253 19.07 -8.12 6.12
CA ILE A 253 19.49 -8.37 7.50
C ILE A 253 18.39 -7.92 8.44
N GLN A 254 18.05 -8.79 9.39
CA GLN A 254 17.06 -8.53 10.43
C GLN A 254 17.66 -8.79 11.81
N PRO A 255 18.24 -7.78 12.47
CA PRO A 255 18.71 -7.90 13.85
C PRO A 255 17.53 -7.86 14.83
N SER A 256 17.80 -8.24 16.08
CA SER A 256 16.83 -8.16 17.15
C SER A 256 16.41 -6.71 17.45
N ASN A 257 15.12 -6.48 17.58
CA ASN A 257 14.60 -5.18 18.01
C ASN A 257 15.10 -4.79 19.43
N SER A 258 15.35 -5.75 20.30
CA SER A 258 15.85 -5.50 21.66
C SER A 258 17.29 -4.96 21.71
N HIS A 259 18.06 -5.15 20.65
CA HIS A 259 19.44 -4.65 20.54
C HIS A 259 19.52 -3.28 19.84
N MET A 260 18.40 -2.76 19.32
CA MET A 260 18.43 -1.44 18.68
C MET A 260 18.82 -0.37 19.70
N PRO A 261 19.77 0.51 19.34
CA PRO A 261 20.10 1.66 20.16
C PRO A 261 18.87 2.54 20.34
N ALA A 262 18.93 3.43 21.33
CA ALA A 262 17.88 4.43 21.46
C ALA A 262 17.81 5.28 20.21
N THR A 263 16.76 5.08 19.51
CA THR A 263 16.37 5.94 18.40
C THR A 263 15.32 6.93 18.88
N SER A 264 14.99 7.83 18.02
CA SER A 264 13.91 8.77 18.28
C SER A 264 12.56 8.11 18.52
N PHE A 265 12.37 6.85 18.14
CA PHE A 265 11.12 6.12 18.29
C PHE A 265 11.20 5.07 19.40
N SER A 266 10.82 5.45 20.63
CA SER A 266 10.83 4.53 21.76
C SER A 266 9.54 3.72 21.91
N GLY A 267 8.51 3.97 21.09
CA GLY A 267 7.22 3.29 21.22
C GLY A 267 6.61 3.36 22.63
N GLY A 268 6.82 4.47 23.34
CA GLY A 268 6.40 4.61 24.74
C GLY A 268 7.36 4.00 25.77
N GLN A 269 8.45 3.35 25.33
CA GLN A 269 9.46 2.80 26.23
C GLN A 269 10.31 3.92 26.84
N PRO A 270 10.80 3.76 28.09
CA PRO A 270 11.71 4.72 28.68
C PRO A 270 12.97 4.89 27.83
N ILE A 271 13.38 6.15 27.64
CA ILE A 271 14.63 6.47 26.96
C ILE A 271 15.78 5.86 27.77
N PRO A 272 16.62 4.99 27.19
CA PRO A 272 17.73 4.40 27.91
C PRO A 272 18.74 5.46 28.34
N THR A 273 19.44 5.20 29.43
CA THR A 273 20.58 6.00 29.84
C THR A 273 21.72 5.87 28.81
N PRO A 274 22.66 6.83 28.75
CA PRO A 274 23.83 6.70 27.86
C PRO A 274 24.63 5.40 28.04
N ALA A 275 24.72 4.90 29.27
CA ALA A 275 25.42 3.63 29.55
C ALA A 275 24.65 2.41 29.00
N GLU A 276 23.32 2.39 29.15
CA GLU A 276 22.45 1.36 28.55
C GLU A 276 22.50 1.39 27.03
N ASP A 277 22.54 2.58 26.46
CA ASP A 277 22.65 2.76 25.02
C ASP A 277 24.01 2.27 24.49
N ASP A 278 25.12 2.51 25.21
CA ASP A 278 26.44 1.96 24.87
C ASP A 278 26.44 0.43 24.88
N VAL A 279 25.77 -0.20 25.85
CA VAL A 279 25.62 -1.66 25.90
C VAL A 279 24.83 -2.17 24.71
N ARG A 280 23.68 -1.53 24.40
CA ARG A 280 22.85 -1.91 23.25
C ARG A 280 23.63 -1.80 21.95
N ARG A 281 24.38 -0.71 21.73
CA ARG A 281 25.26 -0.55 20.56
C ARG A 281 26.28 -1.68 20.43
N GLY A 282 26.91 -2.09 21.53
CA GLY A 282 27.85 -3.20 21.52
C GLY A 282 27.19 -4.53 21.11
N LEU A 283 26.04 -4.84 21.66
CA LEU A 283 25.27 -6.04 21.31
C LEU A 283 24.83 -6.02 19.84
N GLN A 284 24.30 -4.89 19.37
CA GLN A 284 23.87 -4.73 17.99
C GLN A 284 25.05 -4.86 17.02
N GLN A 285 26.18 -4.21 17.31
CA GLN A 285 27.38 -4.32 16.47
C GLN A 285 27.81 -5.78 16.34
N ALA A 286 27.91 -6.53 17.46
CA ALA A 286 28.28 -7.94 17.46
C ALA A 286 27.29 -8.78 16.62
N GLU A 287 25.99 -8.49 16.74
CA GLU A 287 24.94 -9.17 15.97
C GLU A 287 25.03 -8.86 14.47
N LEU A 288 25.15 -7.60 14.09
CA LEU A 288 25.28 -7.19 12.68
C LEU A 288 26.54 -7.78 12.02
N VAL A 289 27.67 -7.82 12.74
CA VAL A 289 28.88 -8.48 12.26
C VAL A 289 28.62 -9.96 12.00
N ARG A 290 27.99 -10.67 12.94
CA ARG A 290 27.64 -12.09 12.81
C ARG A 290 26.70 -12.32 11.61
N LEU A 291 25.59 -11.57 11.52
CA LEU A 291 24.60 -11.72 10.46
C LEU A 291 25.17 -11.39 9.08
N THR A 292 26.03 -10.36 8.98
CA THR A 292 26.71 -10.02 7.72
C THR A 292 27.65 -11.13 7.27
N LYS A 293 28.44 -11.71 8.19
CA LYS A 293 29.31 -12.85 7.90
C LYS A 293 28.51 -14.09 7.47
N GLU A 294 27.36 -14.32 8.10
CA GLU A 294 26.45 -15.40 7.73
C GLU A 294 25.85 -15.19 6.31
N ALA A 295 25.47 -13.95 5.97
CA ALA A 295 25.03 -13.60 4.62
C ALA A 295 26.12 -13.86 3.57
N VAL A 296 27.34 -13.43 3.85
CA VAL A 296 28.51 -13.63 2.96
C VAL A 296 28.86 -15.11 2.82
N ALA A 297 28.76 -15.90 3.90
CA ALA A 297 28.94 -17.36 3.83
C ALA A 297 27.91 -18.04 2.88
N GLN A 298 26.74 -17.44 2.70
CA GLN A 298 25.73 -17.83 1.73
C GLN A 298 25.93 -17.21 0.34
N GLY A 299 27.03 -16.47 0.13
CA GLY A 299 27.42 -15.87 -1.14
C GLY A 299 26.84 -14.48 -1.42
N ALA A 300 26.29 -13.80 -0.42
CA ALA A 300 25.80 -12.43 -0.60
C ALA A 300 26.96 -11.44 -0.85
N VAL A 301 26.81 -10.62 -1.89
CA VAL A 301 27.76 -9.53 -2.22
C VAL A 301 27.25 -8.16 -1.78
N MET A 302 26.01 -8.11 -1.27
CA MET A 302 25.40 -6.93 -0.67
C MET A 302 24.58 -7.35 0.55
N SER A 303 24.71 -6.61 1.64
CA SER A 303 23.91 -6.74 2.86
C SER A 303 23.20 -5.41 3.15
N VAL A 304 21.89 -5.45 3.30
CA VAL A 304 21.08 -4.28 3.65
C VAL A 304 20.67 -4.39 5.12
N TRP A 305 21.14 -3.46 5.92
CA TRP A 305 20.79 -3.32 7.32
C TRP A 305 19.57 -2.42 7.49
N PRO A 306 18.90 -2.45 8.67
CA PRO A 306 17.73 -1.62 8.89
C PRO A 306 17.98 -0.11 8.88
N GLU A 307 16.87 0.64 8.91
CA GLU A 307 16.81 2.07 9.16
C GLU A 307 17.28 2.39 10.58
N GLU A 308 17.88 3.57 10.76
CA GLU A 308 18.37 4.06 12.07
C GLU A 308 19.21 3.03 12.87
N THR A 309 19.78 2.06 12.17
CA THR A 309 20.64 1.04 12.76
C THR A 309 21.76 1.66 13.59
N LEU A 310 22.34 2.74 13.08
CA LEU A 310 23.37 3.49 13.80
C LEU A 310 22.78 4.82 14.30
N ASN A 311 22.78 5.03 15.61
CA ASN A 311 22.36 6.32 16.21
C ASN A 311 23.49 7.36 16.22
N TYR A 312 24.42 7.23 15.30
CA TYR A 312 25.54 8.14 15.06
C TYR A 312 25.96 8.10 13.59
N ASP A 313 26.68 9.13 13.16
CA ASP A 313 27.20 9.22 11.81
C ASP A 313 28.38 8.24 11.60
N PRO A 314 28.24 7.23 10.72
CA PRO A 314 29.29 6.26 10.46
C PRO A 314 30.49 6.82 9.68
N ARG A 315 30.41 8.07 9.18
CA ARG A 315 31.54 8.76 8.55
C ARG A 315 32.61 9.20 9.56
N GLY A 316 32.22 9.27 10.83
CA GLY A 316 33.12 9.59 11.94
C GLY A 316 33.89 8.37 12.47
N PRO A 317 34.77 8.57 13.45
CA PRO A 317 35.61 7.50 13.99
C PRO A 317 34.85 6.32 14.58
N ARG A 318 33.63 6.53 15.06
CA ARG A 318 32.77 5.47 15.62
C ARG A 318 32.30 4.48 14.55
N GLY A 319 32.27 4.88 13.27
CA GLY A 319 31.79 4.05 12.17
C GLY A 319 32.86 3.24 11.45
N THR A 320 34.14 3.34 11.84
CA THR A 320 35.25 2.67 11.15
C THR A 320 35.08 1.16 11.08
N TRP A 321 34.46 0.55 12.09
CA TRP A 321 34.18 -0.89 12.11
C TRP A 321 33.26 -1.35 10.96
N VAL A 322 32.35 -0.49 10.45
CA VAL A 322 31.50 -0.81 9.29
C VAL A 322 32.34 -0.89 8.02
N SER A 323 33.23 0.08 7.82
CA SER A 323 34.24 0.08 6.76
C SER A 323 35.15 -1.14 6.81
N ASP A 324 35.62 -1.48 8.03
CA ASP A 324 36.49 -2.64 8.25
C ASP A 324 35.73 -3.96 7.97
N LEU A 325 34.49 -4.07 8.42
CA LEU A 325 33.66 -5.24 8.14
C LEU A 325 33.39 -5.39 6.63
N ALA A 326 33.04 -4.31 5.92
CA ALA A 326 32.85 -4.35 4.49
C ALA A 326 34.12 -4.83 3.75
N ARG A 327 35.29 -4.33 4.17
CA ARG A 327 36.61 -4.73 3.63
C ARG A 327 36.94 -6.20 3.97
N GLU A 328 36.74 -6.61 5.21
CA GLU A 328 37.00 -7.98 5.67
C GLU A 328 36.14 -8.99 4.90
N THR A 329 34.88 -8.69 4.74
CA THR A 329 33.90 -9.59 4.10
C THR A 329 33.81 -9.42 2.58
N ARG A 330 34.43 -8.38 2.02
CA ARG A 330 34.36 -8.01 0.60
C ARG A 330 32.93 -7.86 0.10
N THR A 331 32.04 -7.33 0.94
CA THR A 331 30.63 -7.13 0.63
C THR A 331 30.25 -5.66 0.69
N THR A 332 29.28 -5.25 -0.12
CA THR A 332 28.66 -3.93 0.00
C THR A 332 27.73 -3.94 1.20
N ILE A 333 27.87 -2.95 2.08
CA ILE A 333 27.00 -2.76 3.24
C ILE A 333 26.18 -1.47 3.05
N VAL A 334 24.85 -1.58 3.10
CA VAL A 334 23.94 -0.45 3.16
C VAL A 334 23.35 -0.38 4.56
N THR A 335 23.54 0.73 5.26
CA THR A 335 23.06 0.90 6.64
C THR A 335 22.29 2.20 6.82
N GLY A 336 21.16 2.14 7.52
CA GLY A 336 20.47 3.33 8.01
C GLY A 336 21.23 3.95 9.19
N PHE A 337 21.20 5.29 9.31
CA PHE A 337 21.79 5.99 10.45
C PHE A 337 21.11 7.34 10.69
N LEU A 338 21.25 7.85 11.91
CA LEU A 338 20.88 9.21 12.27
C LEU A 338 22.10 10.13 12.12
N GLY A 339 21.92 11.19 11.32
CA GLY A 339 22.95 12.23 11.18
C GLY A 339 23.21 12.96 12.50
N GLU A 340 24.40 13.57 12.63
CA GLU A 340 24.71 14.35 13.81
C GLU A 340 23.87 15.65 13.82
N THR A 341 23.29 15.96 14.99
CA THR A 341 22.66 17.25 15.25
C THR A 341 23.39 17.94 16.40
N PRO A 342 23.45 19.28 16.40
CA PRO A 342 23.97 20.03 17.53
C PRO A 342 23.06 19.98 18.77
N ILE A 343 21.92 19.29 18.70
CA ILE A 343 20.94 19.18 19.77
C ILE A 343 21.25 17.94 20.62
N ALA A 344 21.21 18.11 21.94
CA ALA A 344 21.50 17.04 22.88
C ALA A 344 20.58 15.82 22.68
N TRP A 345 21.19 14.64 22.72
CA TRP A 345 20.51 13.35 22.71
C TRP A 345 19.42 13.24 23.80
N PRO A 346 18.27 12.58 23.54
CA PRO A 346 17.79 12.03 22.29
C PRO A 346 17.00 13.08 21.48
N SER A 347 17.49 13.40 20.30
CA SER A 347 16.80 14.35 19.43
C SER A 347 16.33 13.66 18.15
N ARG A 348 15.03 13.78 17.83
CA ARG A 348 14.43 13.34 16.57
C ARG A 348 14.66 14.29 15.41
N LYS A 349 15.36 15.38 15.65
CA LYS A 349 15.69 16.40 14.64
C LYS A 349 16.92 16.03 13.83
N ALA A 350 17.50 14.85 14.09
CA ALA A 350 18.57 14.31 13.29
C ALA A 350 18.05 13.86 11.91
N PRO A 351 18.74 14.20 10.81
CA PRO A 351 18.35 13.70 9.50
C PRO A 351 18.48 12.17 9.46
N ASN A 352 17.41 11.53 9.00
CA ASN A 352 17.38 10.10 8.76
C ASN A 352 18.07 9.81 7.42
N MET A 353 19.12 9.02 7.45
CA MET A 353 20.05 8.83 6.35
C MET A 353 20.42 7.36 6.16
N ALA A 354 20.95 7.04 4.99
CA ALA A 354 21.62 5.76 4.74
C ALA A 354 23.02 5.99 4.15
N ALA A 355 23.96 5.15 4.53
CA ALA A 355 25.32 5.10 4.02
C ALA A 355 25.55 3.82 3.23
N VAL A 356 26.35 3.92 2.15
CA VAL A 356 26.77 2.79 1.32
C VAL A 356 28.28 2.63 1.44
N PHE A 357 28.70 1.50 1.97
CA PHE A 357 30.11 1.09 2.04
C PHE A 357 30.38 0.03 0.98
N GLY A 358 31.34 0.26 0.12
CA GLY A 358 31.76 -0.69 -0.91
C GLY A 358 32.63 -1.82 -0.37
N PRO A 359 32.91 -2.86 -1.17
CA PRO A 359 33.59 -4.07 -0.73
C PRO A 359 35.09 -3.87 -0.39
N THR A 360 35.68 -2.73 -0.69
CA THR A 360 37.04 -2.37 -0.24
C THR A 360 37.04 -1.56 1.06
N GLY A 361 35.83 -1.31 1.62
CA GLY A 361 35.63 -0.53 2.84
C GLY A 361 35.52 0.99 2.59
N GLU A 362 35.51 1.43 1.34
CA GLU A 362 35.30 2.82 1.01
C GLU A 362 33.84 3.24 1.24
N LEU A 363 33.63 4.46 1.69
CA LEU A 363 32.31 5.07 1.69
C LEU A 363 31.96 5.54 0.28
N ALA A 364 31.07 4.83 -0.41
CA ALA A 364 30.59 5.20 -1.74
C ALA A 364 29.72 6.46 -1.69
N GLY A 365 29.01 6.69 -0.61
CA GLY A 365 28.22 7.89 -0.36
C GLY A 365 27.09 7.70 0.63
N VAL A 366 26.25 8.74 0.71
CA VAL A 366 25.09 8.78 1.61
C VAL A 366 23.86 9.28 0.85
N THR A 367 22.69 8.91 1.36
CA THR A 367 21.39 9.44 0.91
C THR A 367 20.50 9.79 2.10
N TYR A 368 19.42 10.51 1.85
CA TYR A 368 18.49 10.99 2.85
C TYR A 368 17.12 10.36 2.67
N LYS A 369 16.40 10.15 3.77
CA LYS A 369 14.96 9.84 3.73
C LYS A 369 14.20 11.04 3.16
N ILE A 370 13.37 10.79 2.17
CA ILE A 370 12.64 11.84 1.45
C ILE A 370 11.28 12.11 2.12
N HIS A 371 10.66 11.04 2.65
CA HIS A 371 9.34 11.12 3.27
C HIS A 371 9.43 10.75 4.76
N PRO A 372 9.53 11.73 5.67
CA PRO A 372 9.54 11.48 7.09
C PRO A 372 8.16 11.00 7.58
N VAL A 373 8.15 10.14 8.59
CA VAL A 373 6.93 9.70 9.27
C VAL A 373 6.56 10.73 10.33
N LEU A 374 5.77 11.73 9.97
CA LEU A 374 5.40 12.82 10.88
C LEU A 374 4.65 12.33 12.12
N ALA A 375 3.88 11.23 12.01
CA ALA A 375 3.21 10.61 13.15
C ALA A 375 4.18 9.97 14.16
N ALA A 376 5.39 9.63 13.72
CA ALA A 376 6.49 9.16 14.56
C ALA A 376 7.41 10.31 15.02
N ASP A 377 6.99 11.56 14.86
CA ASP A 377 7.74 12.77 15.22
C ASP A 377 9.07 12.95 14.46
N GLU A 378 9.21 12.30 13.30
CA GLU A 378 10.30 12.59 12.37
C GLU A 378 10.10 13.98 11.79
N GLU A 379 11.11 14.82 11.91
CA GLU A 379 11.11 16.14 11.24
C GLU A 379 11.90 16.06 9.93
N TRP A 380 11.48 16.89 8.97
CA TRP A 380 12.33 17.20 7.84
C TRP A 380 13.64 17.79 8.36
N GLY A 381 14.72 17.08 8.16
CA GLY A 381 16.04 17.48 8.64
C GLY A 381 16.59 18.73 7.93
N GLY A 382 15.87 19.85 8.04
CA GLY A 382 16.22 21.07 7.31
C GLY A 382 16.12 20.89 5.80
N THR A 383 16.78 21.71 5.02
CA THR A 383 16.85 21.62 3.56
C THR A 383 17.58 20.37 3.08
N THR A 384 17.00 19.17 3.33
CA THR A 384 17.52 17.93 2.75
C THR A 384 17.33 18.01 1.24
N PRO A 385 18.41 18.00 0.45
CA PRO A 385 18.26 17.99 -0.98
C PRO A 385 17.55 16.69 -1.36
N GLN A 386 16.50 16.77 -2.18
CA GLN A 386 15.88 15.60 -2.80
C GLN A 386 16.84 15.05 -3.86
N ILE A 387 17.91 14.42 -3.38
CA ILE A 387 18.94 13.82 -4.22
C ILE A 387 18.70 12.31 -4.22
N PHE A 388 18.68 11.74 -5.41
CA PHE A 388 18.54 10.30 -5.65
C PHE A 388 19.88 9.77 -6.22
N PRO A 389 20.93 9.65 -5.39
CA PRO A 389 22.23 9.21 -5.86
C PRO A 389 22.17 7.74 -6.27
N THR A 390 22.83 7.41 -7.38
CA THR A 390 23.09 6.05 -7.79
C THR A 390 24.55 5.72 -7.50
N PHE A 391 24.79 4.58 -6.85
CA PHE A 391 26.10 4.13 -6.45
C PHE A 391 26.60 3.04 -7.40
N ASN A 392 27.78 3.26 -7.98
CA ASN A 392 28.39 2.28 -8.87
C ASN A 392 29.09 1.20 -8.05
N MET A 393 28.47 0.03 -7.96
CA MET A 393 29.01 -1.13 -7.24
C MET A 393 29.55 -2.17 -8.22
N PRO A 394 30.44 -3.10 -7.82
CA PRO A 394 30.97 -4.14 -8.70
C PRO A 394 29.89 -5.01 -9.38
N PHE A 395 28.71 -5.12 -8.76
CA PHE A 395 27.58 -5.87 -9.28
C PHE A 395 26.61 -5.06 -10.15
N GLY A 396 26.73 -3.72 -10.21
CA GLY A 396 25.85 -2.83 -10.95
C GLY A 396 25.46 -1.56 -10.21
N GLN A 397 24.45 -0.85 -10.71
CA GLN A 397 24.01 0.43 -10.19
C GLN A 397 23.03 0.25 -9.03
N LEU A 398 23.43 0.66 -7.84
CA LEU A 398 22.66 0.57 -6.61
C LEU A 398 21.96 1.90 -6.31
N GLY A 399 20.64 1.88 -6.13
CA GLY A 399 19.89 2.97 -5.53
C GLY A 399 19.53 2.65 -4.07
N VAL A 400 19.24 3.68 -3.29
CA VAL A 400 18.82 3.53 -1.90
C VAL A 400 17.58 4.37 -1.64
N ILE A 401 16.57 3.77 -1.05
CA ILE A 401 15.36 4.40 -0.51
C ILE A 401 15.26 4.02 0.97
N ILE A 402 14.60 4.81 1.79
CA ILE A 402 14.57 4.56 3.24
C ILE A 402 13.12 4.39 3.71
N CYS A 403 12.82 3.20 4.23
CA CYS A 403 11.57 2.86 4.92
C CYS A 403 10.33 3.41 4.19
N PHE A 404 9.64 4.37 4.78
CA PHE A 404 8.40 4.98 4.30
C PHE A 404 8.47 5.54 2.86
N ASP A 405 9.67 5.77 2.33
CA ASP A 405 9.86 6.19 0.95
C ASP A 405 9.22 5.24 -0.08
N HIS A 406 9.10 3.94 0.24
CA HIS A 406 8.47 2.99 -0.69
C HIS A 406 6.94 3.13 -0.79
N ASP A 407 6.30 3.91 0.08
CA ASP A 407 4.86 4.17 -0.01
C ASP A 407 4.49 5.25 -1.03
N PHE A 408 5.47 5.93 -1.61
CA PHE A 408 5.23 7.04 -2.53
C PHE A 408 5.59 6.64 -3.98
N PRO A 409 4.59 6.26 -4.81
CA PRO A 409 4.84 5.70 -6.14
C PRO A 409 5.49 6.69 -7.12
N ASN A 410 5.33 8.00 -6.92
CA ASN A 410 5.86 9.02 -7.83
C ASN A 410 7.27 9.51 -7.47
N SER A 411 7.74 9.21 -6.27
CA SER A 411 9.06 9.64 -5.81
C SER A 411 10.01 8.46 -5.63
N SER A 412 10.86 8.50 -4.68
CA SER A 412 11.84 7.53 -4.22
C SER A 412 12.19 6.37 -5.16
N ALA A 413 11.46 5.26 -5.15
CA ALA A 413 11.76 4.10 -6.01
C ALA A 413 11.74 4.45 -7.49
N ARG A 414 10.76 5.25 -7.93
CA ARG A 414 10.65 5.72 -9.31
C ARG A 414 11.83 6.60 -9.70
N LEU A 415 12.16 7.60 -8.89
CA LEU A 415 13.23 8.55 -9.18
C LEU A 415 14.60 7.87 -9.13
N GLN A 416 14.83 6.94 -8.21
CA GLN A 416 16.03 6.11 -8.18
C GLN A 416 16.18 5.26 -9.46
N THR A 417 15.09 4.69 -9.97
CA THR A 417 15.12 3.94 -11.24
C THR A 417 15.44 4.87 -12.42
N LEU A 418 14.85 6.08 -12.44
CA LEU A 418 15.12 7.08 -13.49
C LEU A 418 16.57 7.59 -13.48
N THR A 419 17.25 7.57 -12.34
CA THR A 419 18.69 7.90 -12.25
C THR A 419 19.60 6.73 -12.66
N GLY A 420 19.04 5.60 -13.08
CA GLY A 420 19.77 4.47 -13.61
C GLY A 420 20.04 3.34 -12.63
N SER A 421 19.40 3.35 -11.45
CA SER A 421 19.51 2.25 -10.49
C SER A 421 18.96 0.94 -11.09
N GLN A 422 19.68 -0.16 -10.87
CA GLN A 422 19.31 -1.50 -11.33
C GLN A 422 18.82 -2.41 -10.19
N ILE A 423 19.07 -2.01 -8.95
CA ILE A 423 18.62 -2.65 -7.73
C ILE A 423 18.44 -1.58 -6.66
N LEU A 424 17.47 -1.75 -5.78
CA LEU A 424 17.24 -0.85 -4.65
C LEU A 424 17.51 -1.55 -3.32
N ALA A 425 18.27 -0.89 -2.46
CA ALA A 425 18.32 -1.20 -1.03
C ALA A 425 17.29 -0.33 -0.31
N ASN A 426 16.59 -0.92 0.66
CA ASN A 426 15.60 -0.24 1.48
C ASN A 426 15.84 -0.56 2.97
N PRO A 427 16.77 0.14 3.65
CA PRO A 427 16.80 0.16 5.10
C PRO A 427 15.43 0.58 5.65
N ALA A 428 14.83 -0.23 6.52
CA ALA A 428 13.53 0.05 7.09
C ALA A 428 13.45 -0.34 8.57
N TRP A 429 12.54 0.30 9.28
CA TRP A 429 12.17 -0.02 10.63
C TRP A 429 10.66 0.18 10.81
N ASP A 430 9.94 -0.91 10.69
CA ASP A 430 8.50 -0.95 10.87
C ASP A 430 8.17 -1.42 12.30
N TRP A 431 7.10 -0.91 12.87
CA TRP A 431 6.56 -1.42 14.13
C TRP A 431 5.67 -2.65 13.86
N SER A 432 5.48 -3.51 14.86
CA SER A 432 4.82 -4.81 14.73
C SER A 432 3.43 -4.79 14.10
N SER A 433 2.63 -3.71 14.35
CA SER A 433 1.26 -3.63 13.82
C SER A 433 1.20 -3.28 12.33
N ILE A 434 2.25 -2.68 11.73
CA ILE A 434 2.30 -2.33 10.31
C ILE A 434 3.10 -3.35 9.50
N SER A 435 4.04 -4.06 10.11
CA SER A 435 4.97 -4.94 9.41
C SER A 435 4.27 -6.00 8.54
N SER A 436 3.13 -6.52 8.98
CA SER A 436 2.36 -7.54 8.24
C SER A 436 1.85 -7.09 6.88
N VAL A 437 1.80 -5.81 6.61
CA VAL A 437 1.25 -5.23 5.37
C VAL A 437 2.28 -4.46 4.53
N ARG A 438 3.41 -4.04 5.12
CA ARG A 438 4.40 -3.17 4.46
C ARG A 438 5.11 -3.81 3.29
N TRP A 439 5.39 -5.11 3.34
CA TRP A 439 5.98 -5.84 2.22
C TRP A 439 5.17 -5.73 0.92
N GLN A 440 3.86 -5.50 1.03
CA GLN A 440 2.97 -5.41 -0.13
C GLN A 440 3.28 -4.19 -1.00
N SER A 441 3.56 -3.03 -0.39
CA SER A 441 3.95 -1.84 -1.15
C SER A 441 5.32 -2.03 -1.81
N VAL A 442 6.27 -2.74 -1.18
CA VAL A 442 7.57 -3.10 -1.77
C VAL A 442 7.36 -3.92 -3.04
N VAL A 443 6.50 -4.95 -3.01
CA VAL A 443 6.12 -5.75 -4.18
C VAL A 443 5.62 -4.86 -5.32
N PHE A 444 4.69 -3.94 -5.01
CA PHE A 444 4.14 -3.05 -6.04
C PHE A 444 5.19 -2.08 -6.60
N ARG A 445 6.08 -1.54 -5.76
CA ARG A 445 7.21 -0.71 -6.25
C ARG A 445 8.13 -1.49 -7.17
N SER A 446 8.39 -2.78 -6.85
CA SER A 446 9.18 -3.64 -7.74
C SER A 446 8.52 -3.84 -9.09
N VAL A 447 7.22 -4.15 -9.12
CA VAL A 447 6.48 -4.34 -10.38
C VAL A 447 6.36 -3.05 -11.19
N GLU A 448 6.02 -1.93 -10.55
CA GLU A 448 5.85 -0.63 -11.21
C GLU A 448 7.13 -0.14 -11.86
N ASN A 449 8.27 -0.35 -11.22
CA ASN A 449 9.56 0.14 -11.71
C ASN A 449 10.44 -0.95 -12.36
N ARG A 450 9.98 -2.20 -12.37
CA ARG A 450 10.75 -3.36 -12.88
C ARG A 450 12.12 -3.47 -12.25
N ILE A 451 12.20 -3.26 -10.94
CA ILE A 451 13.44 -3.23 -10.19
C ILE A 451 13.37 -4.13 -8.95
N PRO A 452 14.38 -4.98 -8.69
CA PRO A 452 14.44 -5.75 -7.46
C PRO A 452 14.68 -4.81 -6.26
N ILE A 453 14.04 -5.13 -5.13
CA ILE A 453 14.18 -4.37 -3.88
C ILE A 453 14.60 -5.31 -2.76
N VAL A 454 15.60 -4.89 -1.98
CA VAL A 454 16.10 -5.59 -0.79
C VAL A 454 15.80 -4.72 0.41
N LYS A 455 14.82 -5.12 1.23
CA LYS A 455 14.42 -4.43 2.45
C LYS A 455 15.07 -5.10 3.65
N GLY A 456 16.07 -4.45 4.26
CA GLY A 456 16.57 -4.79 5.58
C GLY A 456 15.67 -4.20 6.65
N GLU A 457 15.34 -4.97 7.68
CA GLU A 457 14.31 -4.60 8.64
C GLU A 457 14.71 -4.93 10.07
N THR A 458 14.21 -4.18 11.04
CA THR A 458 14.43 -4.44 12.46
C THR A 458 13.31 -5.29 13.03
N GLY A 459 13.59 -6.53 13.38
CA GLY A 459 12.69 -7.40 14.12
C GLY A 459 11.50 -7.98 13.34
N PHE A 460 11.12 -7.38 12.18
CA PHE A 460 9.91 -7.77 11.46
C PHE A 460 10.06 -7.56 9.96
N ASP A 461 9.60 -8.51 9.14
CA ASP A 461 9.24 -8.34 7.74
C ASP A 461 10.35 -7.87 6.77
N ALA A 462 11.59 -8.33 6.98
CA ALA A 462 12.62 -8.21 5.96
C ALA A 462 12.19 -8.95 4.70
N VAL A 463 12.37 -8.33 3.51
CA VAL A 463 11.89 -8.90 2.25
C VAL A 463 12.84 -8.64 1.09
N ILE A 464 12.99 -9.63 0.21
CA ILE A 464 13.69 -9.52 -1.06
C ILE A 464 12.69 -9.82 -2.18
N THR A 465 12.54 -8.89 -3.10
CA THR A 465 11.66 -9.03 -4.28
C THR A 465 12.47 -8.98 -5.57
N ASP A 466 12.01 -9.68 -6.59
CA ASP A 466 12.52 -9.53 -7.96
C ASP A 466 11.80 -8.42 -8.74
N ALA A 467 12.21 -8.18 -9.98
CA ALA A 467 11.62 -7.17 -10.86
C ALA A 467 10.17 -7.49 -11.29
N ASN A 468 9.69 -8.71 -11.09
CA ASN A 468 8.28 -9.10 -11.26
C ASN A 468 7.46 -8.90 -9.99
N GLY A 469 8.10 -8.48 -8.89
CA GLY A 469 7.49 -8.37 -7.58
C GLY A 469 7.32 -9.72 -6.88
N MET A 470 7.94 -10.78 -7.38
CA MET A 470 7.93 -12.05 -6.67
C MET A 470 8.73 -11.91 -5.37
N VAL A 471 8.12 -12.29 -4.27
CA VAL A 471 8.82 -12.38 -2.98
C VAL A 471 9.70 -13.62 -3.01
N LEU A 472 11.02 -13.39 -3.11
CA LEU A 472 12.02 -14.46 -3.14
C LEU A 472 12.33 -14.97 -1.75
N GLU A 473 12.45 -14.05 -0.80
CA GLU A 473 12.67 -14.33 0.62
C GLU A 473 11.94 -13.29 1.46
N ARG A 474 11.42 -13.72 2.62
CA ARG A 474 10.75 -12.87 3.58
C ARG A 474 10.83 -13.46 4.98
N THR A 475 10.97 -12.60 6.00
CA THR A 475 10.67 -12.97 7.38
C THR A 475 9.20 -12.67 7.66
N ASP A 476 8.52 -13.57 8.35
CA ASP A 476 7.10 -13.43 8.72
C ASP A 476 6.92 -13.68 10.22
N ASP A 477 7.86 -13.18 11.02
CA ASP A 477 7.77 -13.29 12.47
C ASP A 477 7.03 -12.08 13.05
N LYS A 478 6.02 -12.38 13.87
CA LYS A 478 5.19 -11.41 14.58
C LYS A 478 5.45 -11.42 16.08
N THR A 479 6.56 -12.01 16.52
CA THR A 479 6.92 -12.00 17.95
C THR A 479 7.25 -10.57 18.39
N GLU A 480 7.03 -10.28 19.66
CA GLU A 480 7.23 -8.94 20.23
C GLU A 480 8.67 -8.43 20.07
N ASN A 481 9.65 -9.34 20.05
CA ASN A 481 11.08 -9.03 19.89
C ASN A 481 11.58 -9.21 18.45
N GLY A 482 10.75 -9.69 17.55
CA GLY A 482 11.13 -10.05 16.19
C GLY A 482 12.05 -11.28 16.12
N GLU A 483 12.17 -11.86 14.93
CA GLU A 483 13.11 -12.94 14.66
C GLU A 483 14.45 -12.34 14.18
N VAL A 484 15.56 -12.76 14.80
CA VAL A 484 16.89 -12.45 14.27
C VAL A 484 17.16 -13.34 13.07
N ASN A 485 17.30 -12.76 11.89
CA ASN A 485 17.38 -13.52 10.66
C ASN A 485 18.26 -12.90 9.59
N VAL A 486 18.72 -13.76 8.67
CA VAL A 486 19.37 -13.40 7.42
C VAL A 486 18.60 -14.04 6.28
N ARG A 487 18.09 -13.24 5.35
CA ARG A 487 17.46 -13.72 4.12
C ARG A 487 18.37 -13.44 2.95
N VAL A 488 18.70 -14.47 2.17
CA VAL A 488 19.62 -14.37 1.03
C VAL A 488 18.95 -14.91 -0.22
N ALA A 489 18.89 -14.10 -1.27
CA ALA A 489 18.36 -14.51 -2.56
C ALA A 489 19.26 -14.06 -3.71
N GLY A 490 19.18 -14.76 -4.83
CA GLY A 490 19.69 -14.30 -6.13
C GLY A 490 18.65 -13.45 -6.82
N VAL A 491 19.00 -12.23 -7.19
CA VAL A 491 18.14 -11.32 -7.95
C VAL A 491 18.76 -11.00 -9.29
N HIS A 492 17.93 -10.85 -10.33
CA HIS A 492 18.36 -10.29 -11.60
C HIS A 492 18.31 -8.76 -11.53
N LEU A 493 19.39 -8.11 -11.96
CA LEU A 493 19.39 -6.65 -12.04
C LEU A 493 18.37 -6.18 -13.08
N SER A 494 17.72 -5.05 -12.82
CA SER A 494 16.73 -4.50 -13.74
C SER A 494 17.35 -4.14 -15.10
N PRO A 495 16.88 -4.71 -16.21
CA PRO A 495 17.39 -4.36 -17.54
C PRO A 495 16.64 -3.18 -18.17
N ARG A 496 15.47 -2.79 -17.66
CA ARG A 496 14.57 -1.84 -18.34
C ARG A 496 13.66 -1.10 -17.39
N ASP A 497 13.40 0.16 -17.74
CA ASP A 497 12.36 0.98 -17.12
C ASP A 497 10.97 0.53 -17.57
N ALA A 498 10.03 0.50 -16.62
CA ALA A 498 8.62 0.30 -16.95
C ALA A 498 7.99 1.61 -17.48
N PRO A 499 6.91 1.53 -18.29
CA PRO A 499 6.20 2.73 -18.72
C PRO A 499 5.74 3.64 -17.56
N VAL A 500 5.32 3.07 -16.43
CA VAL A 500 4.96 3.83 -15.22
C VAL A 500 6.15 4.59 -14.66
N THR A 501 7.37 4.06 -14.74
CA THR A 501 8.58 4.75 -14.32
C THR A 501 8.76 6.06 -15.10
N GLN A 502 8.52 6.05 -16.40
CA GLN A 502 8.64 7.23 -17.26
C GLN A 502 7.48 8.21 -17.09
N LEU A 503 6.24 7.70 -17.09
CA LEU A 503 5.02 8.51 -17.07
C LEU A 503 4.62 9.00 -15.66
N GLY A 504 5.13 8.34 -14.61
CA GLY A 504 4.71 8.52 -13.23
C GLY A 504 3.50 7.66 -12.85
N GLY A 505 3.44 7.22 -11.60
CA GLY A 505 2.35 6.40 -11.07
C GLY A 505 0.99 7.10 -11.01
N MET A 506 0.94 8.39 -11.32
CA MET A 506 -0.25 9.25 -11.20
C MET A 506 -1.00 9.50 -12.50
N TRP A 507 -0.41 9.25 -13.66
CA TRP A 507 -1.01 9.68 -14.92
C TRP A 507 -2.45 9.19 -15.12
N PHE A 508 -2.70 7.91 -14.85
CA PHE A 508 -4.05 7.36 -14.90
C PHE A 508 -4.94 7.92 -13.79
N GLY A 509 -4.36 8.09 -12.61
CA GLY A 509 -5.03 8.63 -11.45
C GLY A 509 -5.57 10.04 -11.68
N VAL A 510 -4.80 10.89 -12.31
CA VAL A 510 -5.26 12.25 -12.70
C VAL A 510 -6.45 12.16 -13.66
N LEU A 511 -6.41 11.25 -14.64
CA LEU A 511 -7.55 11.02 -15.53
C LEU A 511 -8.81 10.56 -14.76
N VAL A 512 -8.65 9.65 -13.80
CA VAL A 512 -9.74 9.18 -12.94
C VAL A 512 -10.28 10.32 -12.07
N LEU A 513 -9.42 11.16 -11.50
CA LEU A 513 -9.82 12.32 -10.72
C LEU A 513 -10.64 13.31 -11.57
N ILE A 514 -10.18 13.63 -12.78
CA ILE A 514 -10.92 14.48 -13.72
C ILE A 514 -12.30 13.88 -14.03
N ALA A 515 -12.35 12.57 -14.32
CA ALA A 515 -13.61 11.88 -14.60
C ALA A 515 -14.55 11.87 -13.38
N ALA A 516 -14.00 11.69 -12.16
CA ALA A 516 -14.78 11.74 -10.92
C ALA A 516 -15.35 13.14 -10.68
N VAL A 517 -14.56 14.20 -10.82
CA VAL A 517 -15.02 15.59 -10.66
C VAL A 517 -16.10 15.95 -11.70
N ALA A 518 -15.87 15.60 -12.96
CA ALA A 518 -16.87 15.83 -14.01
C ALA A 518 -18.19 15.09 -13.73
N ARG A 519 -18.09 13.84 -13.27
CA ARG A 519 -19.25 13.03 -12.90
C ARG A 519 -20.03 13.63 -11.72
N TYR A 520 -19.31 14.04 -10.66
CA TYR A 520 -19.98 14.67 -9.50
C TYR A 520 -20.61 16.01 -9.86
N GLY A 521 -19.94 16.81 -10.67
CA GLY A 521 -20.53 18.03 -11.23
C GLY A 521 -21.81 17.74 -12.00
N TRP A 522 -21.82 16.69 -12.82
CA TRP A 522 -23.02 16.22 -13.53
C TRP A 522 -24.13 15.77 -12.57
N GLN A 523 -23.81 15.03 -11.50
CA GLN A 523 -24.80 14.65 -10.47
C GLN A 523 -25.42 15.87 -9.80
N VAL A 524 -24.60 16.84 -9.41
CA VAL A 524 -25.06 18.08 -8.79
C VAL A 524 -25.98 18.84 -9.76
N ALA A 525 -25.59 18.97 -11.03
CA ALA A 525 -26.42 19.62 -12.06
C ALA A 525 -27.76 18.93 -12.24
N LEU A 526 -27.78 17.58 -12.26
CA LEU A 526 -29.04 16.83 -12.34
C LEU A 526 -29.91 17.01 -11.10
N TRP A 527 -29.29 17.12 -9.92
CA TRP A 527 -30.02 17.35 -8.68
C TRP A 527 -30.68 18.74 -8.65
N TRP A 528 -29.95 19.77 -9.12
CA TRP A 528 -30.50 21.13 -9.24
C TRP A 528 -31.64 21.23 -10.26
N ARG A 529 -31.52 20.56 -11.41
CA ARG A 529 -32.58 20.55 -12.46
C ARG A 529 -33.80 19.73 -12.09
N GLY A 530 -33.76 18.94 -11.08
CA GLY A 530 -34.86 18.08 -10.62
C GLY A 530 -35.59 18.63 -9.38
N ARG A 531 -35.28 19.88 -8.99
CA ARG A 531 -36.06 20.70 -8.07
C ARG A 531 -36.99 21.63 -8.88
#